data_91f1c6fbfedda2d230816486241c4cbf
#
_entry.id   91f1c6fbfedda2d230816486241c4cbf
#
_cell.length_a   1.000
_cell.length_b   1.000
_cell.length_c   1.000
_cell.angle_alpha   90.00
_cell.angle_beta   90.00
_cell.angle_gamma   90.00
#
_symmetry.space_group_name_H-M   'P 1'
#
loop_
_entity.id
_entity.type
_entity.pdbx_description
1 polymer ?
#
loop_
_entity_poly.entity_id
_entity_poly.type
_entity_poly.pdbx_seq_one_letter_code
_entity_poly.pdbx_strand_id
1 'polypeptide(L)'
;MGGYVKELYIKEGQYVKKGQLILKLDDQVLRQSIESSKTQLAFAQDLYERTKTLWDQKIGTEVQLLNAKNNVDALKNQIAIQEEQLKTYLVYADQSGTAEIVNIKPGELFTGLGPAGPQIQIVNNNDLSIEVDIPENYATDAKVGAEVLVEIPAVNKTFKTSIERLSQSVNTASVGFTAVCKIPSAAGLKPNMSASVKILRHSNAKAIVIPVNIVQSDEKGKYVYLMAENDSQKTAKKVRVSLGELYADQIEILSGLQPGDKLITKGYQDLYDGQVVKNI
;
A
#
# COMPACT_ATOMS: atom_id res chain seq x y z
N MET A 1 23.56 1.76 11.51
CA MET A 1 24.87 2.23 11.97
C MET A 1 24.83 3.75 12.03
N GLY A 2 25.36 4.38 13.07
CA GLY A 2 25.33 5.83 13.22
C GLY A 2 26.74 6.40 13.04
N GLY A 3 26.82 7.68 12.64
CA GLY A 3 28.11 8.38 12.49
C GLY A 3 27.89 9.86 12.13
N TYR A 4 28.93 10.67 12.29
CA TYR A 4 28.85 12.07 11.90
C TYR A 4 28.82 12.22 10.38
N VAL A 5 27.92 13.06 9.89
CA VAL A 5 27.81 13.34 8.44
C VAL A 5 29.01 14.18 7.98
N LYS A 6 29.76 13.66 7.04
CA LYS A 6 30.86 14.38 6.40
C LYS A 6 30.36 15.18 5.20
N GLU A 7 29.54 14.56 4.36
CA GLU A 7 29.00 15.14 3.14
C GLU A 7 27.54 14.69 2.94
N LEU A 8 26.69 15.61 2.49
CA LEU A 8 25.29 15.37 2.16
C LEU A 8 25.09 15.69 0.66
N TYR A 9 24.56 14.74 -0.11
CA TYR A 9 24.46 14.84 -1.57
C TYR A 9 23.05 15.11 -2.08
N ILE A 10 22.07 15.15 -1.20
CA ILE A 10 20.66 15.38 -1.54
C ILE A 10 20.10 16.60 -0.83
N LYS A 11 19.02 17.14 -1.40
CA LYS A 11 18.25 18.25 -0.81
C LYS A 11 16.78 17.84 -0.69
N GLU A 12 16.08 18.49 0.23
CA GLU A 12 14.63 18.36 0.35
C GLU A 12 13.93 18.70 -0.97
N GLY A 13 12.92 17.92 -1.37
CA GLY A 13 12.22 18.04 -2.64
C GLY A 13 12.95 17.42 -3.84
N GLN A 14 14.18 16.95 -3.70
CA GLN A 14 14.94 16.36 -4.80
C GLN A 14 14.49 14.91 -5.07
N TYR A 15 14.31 14.57 -6.34
CA TYR A 15 14.12 13.17 -6.76
C TYR A 15 15.43 12.40 -6.71
N VAL A 16 15.42 11.23 -6.08
CA VAL A 16 16.55 10.31 -5.97
C VAL A 16 16.20 8.95 -6.58
N LYS A 17 17.22 8.29 -7.15
CA LYS A 17 17.08 6.94 -7.71
C LYS A 17 17.55 5.90 -6.71
N LYS A 18 16.96 4.71 -6.74
CA LYS A 18 17.46 3.55 -5.98
C LYS A 18 18.95 3.34 -6.26
N GLY A 19 19.76 3.18 -5.20
CA GLY A 19 21.20 3.04 -5.28
C GLY A 19 21.96 4.36 -5.44
N GLN A 20 21.28 5.51 -5.44
CA GLN A 20 21.95 6.82 -5.44
C GLN A 20 22.53 7.11 -4.06
N LEU A 21 23.78 7.62 -4.02
CA LEU A 21 24.42 8.05 -2.78
C LEU A 21 23.68 9.26 -2.19
N ILE A 22 23.31 9.14 -0.93
CA ILE A 22 22.55 10.15 -0.17
C ILE A 22 23.49 10.99 0.69
N LEU A 23 24.29 10.31 1.50
CA LEU A 23 25.26 10.97 2.37
C LEU A 23 26.48 10.07 2.61
N LYS A 24 27.56 10.70 3.05
CA LYS A 24 28.77 10.04 3.49
C LYS A 24 29.02 10.38 4.95
N LEU A 25 29.23 9.35 5.75
CA LEU A 25 29.67 9.48 7.14
C LEU A 25 31.20 9.69 7.22
N ASP A 26 31.66 10.20 8.33
CA ASP A 26 33.08 10.36 8.59
C ASP A 26 33.75 9.00 8.80
N ASP A 27 34.56 8.61 7.85
CA ASP A 27 35.23 7.32 7.74
C ASP A 27 36.74 7.39 8.04
N GLN A 28 37.23 8.54 8.51
CA GLN A 28 38.67 8.81 8.64
C GLN A 28 39.37 7.81 9.57
N VAL A 29 38.80 7.55 10.75
CA VAL A 29 39.37 6.63 11.73
C VAL A 29 39.42 5.20 11.18
N LEU A 30 38.36 4.76 10.51
CA LEU A 30 38.31 3.42 9.92
C LEU A 30 39.34 3.27 8.79
N ARG A 31 39.50 4.28 7.93
CA ARG A 31 40.53 4.28 6.89
C ARG A 31 41.92 4.18 7.45
N GLN A 32 42.24 4.93 8.52
CA GLN A 32 43.52 4.83 9.22
C GLN A 32 43.74 3.45 9.81
N SER A 33 42.71 2.84 10.39
CA SER A 33 42.77 1.46 10.89
C SER A 33 43.05 0.44 9.81
N ILE A 34 42.40 0.59 8.63
CA ILE A 34 42.66 -0.26 7.44
C ILE A 34 44.12 -0.11 6.98
N GLU A 35 44.64 1.11 6.88
CA GLU A 35 46.03 1.34 6.47
C GLU A 35 47.05 0.73 7.46
N SER A 36 46.76 0.81 8.78
CA SER A 36 47.55 0.13 9.80
C SER A 36 47.55 -1.39 9.62
N SER A 37 46.34 -1.95 9.38
CA SER A 37 46.19 -3.40 9.13
C SER A 37 46.88 -3.85 7.86
N LYS A 38 46.88 -3.03 6.80
CA LYS A 38 47.61 -3.30 5.55
C LYS A 38 49.11 -3.29 5.78
N THR A 39 49.65 -2.37 6.57
CA THR A 39 51.05 -2.34 6.95
C THR A 39 51.47 -3.61 7.69
N GLN A 40 50.65 -4.07 8.66
CA GLN A 40 50.84 -5.32 9.38
C GLN A 40 50.80 -6.53 8.44
N LEU A 41 49.88 -6.54 7.48
CA LEU A 41 49.78 -7.61 6.49
C LEU A 41 51.07 -7.66 5.62
N ALA A 42 51.52 -6.51 5.16
CA ALA A 42 52.78 -6.46 4.36
C ALA A 42 53.97 -7.08 5.14
N PHE A 43 54.12 -6.74 6.41
CA PHE A 43 55.17 -7.35 7.28
C PHE A 43 54.96 -8.86 7.43
N ALA A 44 53.72 -9.30 7.68
CA ALA A 44 53.42 -10.73 7.85
C ALA A 44 53.67 -11.51 6.55
N GLN A 45 53.37 -10.90 5.39
CA GLN A 45 53.66 -11.50 4.08
C GLN A 45 55.18 -11.65 3.84
N ASP A 46 56.00 -10.63 4.14
CA ASP A 46 57.45 -10.72 4.03
C ASP A 46 58.02 -11.83 4.95
N LEU A 47 57.50 -11.92 6.18
CA LEU A 47 57.89 -12.97 7.11
C LEU A 47 57.52 -14.36 6.59
N TYR A 48 56.31 -14.52 6.06
CA TYR A 48 55.86 -15.77 5.46
C TYR A 48 56.73 -16.19 4.27
N GLU A 49 57.07 -15.28 3.36
CA GLU A 49 57.89 -15.58 2.20
C GLU A 49 59.30 -15.98 2.60
N ARG A 50 59.91 -15.32 3.60
CA ARG A 50 61.22 -15.70 4.17
C ARG A 50 61.14 -17.09 4.81
N THR A 51 60.11 -17.36 5.60
CA THR A 51 59.92 -18.66 6.28
C THR A 51 59.73 -19.77 5.25
N LYS A 52 58.97 -19.48 4.16
CA LYS A 52 58.76 -20.41 3.05
C LYS A 52 60.07 -20.71 2.30
N THR A 53 60.88 -19.70 2.04
CA THR A 53 62.23 -19.88 1.42
C THR A 53 63.12 -20.76 2.27
N LEU A 54 63.15 -20.61 3.61
CA LEU A 54 63.90 -21.47 4.53
C LEU A 54 63.38 -22.89 4.53
N TRP A 55 62.03 -23.05 4.53
CA TRP A 55 61.37 -24.37 4.46
C TRP A 55 61.71 -25.11 3.17
N ASP A 56 61.69 -24.42 2.02
CA ASP A 56 62.06 -24.99 0.71
C ASP A 56 63.54 -25.45 0.69
N GLN A 57 64.41 -24.80 1.50
CA GLN A 57 65.79 -25.19 1.73
C GLN A 57 65.96 -26.30 2.80
N LYS A 58 64.79 -26.86 3.30
CA LYS A 58 64.72 -27.85 4.40
C LYS A 58 65.26 -27.32 5.75
N ILE A 59 65.14 -26.04 5.98
CA ILE A 59 65.49 -25.37 7.23
C ILE A 59 64.19 -24.94 7.93
N GLY A 60 64.01 -25.27 9.18
CA GLY A 60 62.82 -24.93 9.95
C GLY A 60 61.80 -26.06 10.06
N THR A 61 60.60 -25.74 10.60
CA THR A 61 59.50 -26.68 10.84
C THR A 61 58.26 -26.33 10.05
N GLU A 62 57.49 -27.34 9.65
CA GLU A 62 56.18 -27.14 9.00
C GLU A 62 55.25 -26.24 9.82
N VAL A 63 55.29 -26.42 11.16
CA VAL A 63 54.51 -25.62 12.09
C VAL A 63 54.82 -24.13 11.98
N GLN A 64 56.13 -23.77 11.82
CA GLN A 64 56.51 -22.36 11.62
C GLN A 64 55.96 -21.78 10.32
N LEU A 65 56.03 -22.53 9.24
CA LEU A 65 55.48 -22.12 7.95
C LEU A 65 53.95 -21.94 8.03
N LEU A 66 53.28 -22.93 8.62
CA LEU A 66 51.83 -22.90 8.78
C LEU A 66 51.36 -21.70 9.65
N ASN A 67 52.07 -21.44 10.75
CA ASN A 67 51.80 -20.29 11.62
C ASN A 67 51.98 -18.96 10.88
N ALA A 68 53.02 -18.81 10.11
CA ALA A 68 53.24 -17.60 9.33
C ALA A 68 52.13 -17.40 8.26
N LYS A 69 51.76 -18.49 7.60
CA LYS A 69 50.64 -18.46 6.62
C LYS A 69 49.32 -18.10 7.30
N ASN A 70 48.98 -18.73 8.42
CA ASN A 70 47.76 -18.46 9.16
C ASN A 70 47.67 -16.99 9.59
N ASN A 71 48.81 -16.38 10.00
CA ASN A 71 48.84 -14.96 10.37
C ASN A 71 48.53 -14.05 9.15
N VAL A 72 49.06 -14.36 7.98
CA VAL A 72 48.76 -13.64 6.74
C VAL A 72 47.27 -13.76 6.42
N ASP A 73 46.69 -14.96 6.48
CA ASP A 73 45.30 -15.21 6.16
C ASP A 73 44.36 -14.53 7.17
N ALA A 74 44.71 -14.52 8.46
CA ALA A 74 43.96 -13.81 9.49
C ALA A 74 43.91 -12.29 9.24
N LEU A 75 45.07 -11.67 8.92
CA LEU A 75 45.13 -10.24 8.60
C LEU A 75 44.34 -9.87 7.31
N LYS A 76 44.43 -10.72 6.30
CA LYS A 76 43.60 -10.52 5.06
C LYS A 76 42.11 -10.52 5.39
N ASN A 77 41.64 -11.49 6.18
CA ASN A 77 40.26 -11.57 6.59
C ASN A 77 39.83 -10.35 7.43
N GLN A 78 40.70 -9.90 8.33
CA GLN A 78 40.43 -8.68 9.12
C GLN A 78 40.28 -7.44 8.25
N ILE A 79 41.17 -7.26 7.27
CA ILE A 79 41.08 -6.14 6.31
C ILE A 79 39.80 -6.23 5.50
N ALA A 80 39.42 -7.42 5.01
CA ALA A 80 38.20 -7.62 4.26
C ALA A 80 36.95 -7.21 5.07
N ILE A 81 36.90 -7.59 6.35
CA ILE A 81 35.80 -7.18 7.26
C ILE A 81 35.77 -5.66 7.44
N GLN A 82 36.93 -5.02 7.62
CA GLN A 82 37.01 -3.56 7.76
C GLN A 82 36.62 -2.84 6.46
N GLU A 83 36.97 -3.36 5.29
CA GLU A 83 36.59 -2.81 4.00
C GLU A 83 35.07 -2.95 3.74
N GLU A 84 34.45 -4.07 4.13
CA GLU A 84 32.98 -4.19 4.12
C GLU A 84 32.32 -3.20 5.08
N GLN A 85 32.89 -3.01 6.26
CA GLN A 85 32.41 -2.01 7.20
C GLN A 85 32.53 -0.60 6.62
N LEU A 86 33.60 -0.28 5.88
CA LEU A 86 33.78 1.01 5.22
C LEU A 86 32.67 1.32 4.22
N LYS A 87 32.12 0.32 3.54
CA LYS A 87 30.98 0.50 2.63
C LYS A 87 29.75 1.03 3.34
N THR A 88 29.54 0.68 4.60
CA THR A 88 28.38 1.13 5.38
C THR A 88 28.43 2.61 5.77
N TYR A 89 29.59 3.27 5.59
CA TYR A 89 29.73 4.72 5.75
C TYR A 89 29.21 5.53 4.55
N LEU A 90 28.88 4.84 3.47
CA LEU A 90 28.19 5.42 2.32
C LEU A 90 26.73 5.00 2.37
N VAL A 91 25.85 5.94 2.60
CA VAL A 91 24.39 5.68 2.70
C VAL A 91 23.75 5.91 1.35
N TYR A 92 23.10 4.90 0.84
CA TYR A 92 22.43 4.92 -0.47
C TYR A 92 20.91 4.88 -0.31
N ALA A 93 20.19 5.37 -1.33
CA ALA A 93 18.74 5.27 -1.39
C ALA A 93 18.30 3.83 -1.64
N ASP A 94 17.47 3.27 -0.76
CA ASP A 94 16.92 1.91 -0.90
C ASP A 94 15.82 1.84 -1.96
N GLN A 95 15.19 2.96 -2.27
CA GLN A 95 14.14 3.09 -3.27
C GLN A 95 14.25 4.40 -4.05
N SER A 96 13.65 4.44 -5.25
CA SER A 96 13.50 5.68 -6.00
C SER A 96 12.31 6.47 -5.45
N GLY A 97 12.44 7.78 -5.36
CA GLY A 97 11.38 8.65 -4.85
C GLY A 97 11.86 10.08 -4.65
N THR A 98 11.03 10.89 -4.03
CA THR A 98 11.38 12.28 -3.65
C THR A 98 11.83 12.30 -2.19
N ALA A 99 12.95 12.95 -1.92
CA ALA A 99 13.42 13.21 -0.56
C ALA A 99 12.49 14.25 0.10
N GLU A 100 11.52 13.78 0.87
CA GLU A 100 10.49 14.64 1.48
C GLU A 100 11.00 15.29 2.76
N ILE A 101 11.83 14.56 3.52
CA ILE A 101 12.48 15.07 4.72
C ILE A 101 13.98 14.91 4.57
N VAL A 102 14.73 16.00 4.78
CA VAL A 102 16.18 16.01 4.89
C VAL A 102 16.55 16.89 6.08
N ASN A 103 16.37 16.34 7.27
CA ASN A 103 16.59 17.03 8.54
C ASN A 103 17.92 16.61 9.16
N ILE A 104 19.01 16.78 8.40
CA ILE A 104 20.39 16.48 8.81
C ILE A 104 21.35 17.37 8.04
N LYS A 105 22.42 17.79 8.70
CA LYS A 105 23.48 18.63 8.10
C LYS A 105 24.86 18.00 8.28
N PRO A 106 25.84 18.38 7.44
CA PRO A 106 27.23 18.03 7.69
C PRO A 106 27.68 18.44 9.11
N GLY A 107 28.37 17.53 9.79
CA GLY A 107 28.80 17.67 11.18
C GLY A 107 27.82 17.16 12.23
N GLU A 108 26.58 16.82 11.86
CA GLU A 108 25.58 16.27 12.78
C GLU A 108 25.64 14.73 12.81
N LEU A 109 25.16 14.15 13.89
CA LEU A 109 25.10 12.70 14.08
C LEU A 109 23.92 12.10 13.31
N PHE A 110 24.19 11.26 12.33
CA PHE A 110 23.19 10.48 11.62
C PHE A 110 22.98 9.13 12.32
N THR A 111 21.73 8.84 12.68
CA THR A 111 21.30 7.56 13.27
C THR A 111 20.11 6.97 12.50
N GLY A 112 19.62 7.68 11.47
CA GLY A 112 18.41 7.37 10.73
C GLY A 112 17.15 7.92 11.39
N LEU A 113 17.07 7.88 12.71
CA LEU A 113 15.95 8.39 13.50
C LEU A 113 16.47 9.40 14.52
N GLY A 114 16.05 10.66 14.39
CA GLY A 114 16.36 11.73 15.33
C GLY A 114 15.24 11.93 16.37
N PRO A 115 15.42 12.85 17.34
CA PRO A 115 14.41 13.16 18.35
C PRO A 115 13.08 13.67 17.76
N ALA A 116 13.12 14.29 16.58
CA ALA A 116 11.96 14.84 15.88
C ALA A 116 11.39 13.92 14.80
N GLY A 117 11.87 12.67 14.70
CA GLY A 117 11.45 11.71 13.67
C GLY A 117 12.57 11.32 12.70
N PRO A 118 12.26 10.81 11.51
CA PRO A 118 13.26 10.40 10.53
C PRO A 118 14.13 11.58 10.09
N GLN A 119 15.45 11.35 10.05
CA GLN A 119 16.39 12.38 9.59
C GLN A 119 16.39 12.50 8.07
N ILE A 120 16.11 11.41 7.34
CA ILE A 120 15.90 11.40 5.91
C ILE A 120 14.70 10.50 5.61
N GLN A 121 13.75 11.01 4.81
CA GLN A 121 12.60 10.25 4.34
C GLN A 121 12.47 10.39 2.82
N ILE A 122 12.47 9.26 2.12
CA ILE A 122 12.26 9.18 0.68
C ILE A 122 10.88 8.59 0.44
N VAL A 123 10.03 9.30 -0.29
CA VAL A 123 8.66 8.92 -0.59
C VAL A 123 8.54 8.55 -2.07
N ASN A 124 8.01 7.35 -2.33
CA ASN A 124 7.70 6.89 -3.67
C ASN A 124 6.22 7.09 -3.97
N ASN A 125 5.90 8.04 -4.85
CA ASN A 125 4.53 8.33 -5.26
C ASN A 125 4.07 7.53 -6.49
N ASN A 126 4.92 6.65 -7.04
CA ASN A 126 4.60 5.89 -8.24
C ASN A 126 3.95 4.53 -7.93
N ASP A 127 4.07 4.05 -6.70
CA ASP A 127 3.52 2.76 -6.26
C ASP A 127 2.71 2.97 -4.98
N LEU A 128 1.47 3.41 -5.18
CA LEU A 128 0.55 3.70 -4.09
C LEU A 128 -0.47 2.57 -3.97
N SER A 129 -0.81 2.24 -2.74
CA SER A 129 -1.90 1.34 -2.39
C SER A 129 -2.85 2.02 -1.41
N ILE A 130 -4.07 1.57 -1.37
CA ILE A 130 -5.06 2.01 -0.40
C ILE A 130 -5.22 0.90 0.63
N GLU A 131 -5.06 1.27 1.89
CA GLU A 131 -5.42 0.43 3.02
C GLU A 131 -6.78 0.86 3.53
N VAL A 132 -7.69 -0.09 3.66
CA VAL A 132 -9.05 0.14 4.14
C VAL A 132 -9.40 -0.88 5.22
N ASP A 133 -9.91 -0.41 6.33
CA ASP A 133 -10.45 -1.26 7.37
C ASP A 133 -11.91 -1.60 7.08
N ILE A 134 -12.18 -2.87 6.95
CA ILE A 134 -13.51 -3.43 6.66
C ILE A 134 -14.06 -4.01 7.95
N PRO A 135 -15.19 -3.50 8.48
CA PRO A 135 -15.80 -4.03 9.67
C PRO A 135 -16.14 -5.53 9.56
N GLU A 136 -16.04 -6.27 10.68
CA GLU A 136 -16.18 -7.73 10.72
C GLU A 136 -17.51 -8.23 10.12
N ASN A 137 -18.60 -7.47 10.28
CA ASN A 137 -19.91 -7.81 9.72
C ASN A 137 -19.96 -7.85 8.18
N TYR A 138 -18.94 -7.30 7.49
CA TYR A 138 -18.79 -7.35 6.03
C TYR A 138 -17.71 -8.34 5.56
N ALA A 139 -17.18 -9.16 6.46
CA ALA A 139 -16.10 -10.11 6.14
C ALA A 139 -16.46 -11.11 5.02
N THR A 140 -17.74 -11.50 4.94
CA THR A 140 -18.24 -12.42 3.89
C THR A 140 -18.25 -11.79 2.50
N ASP A 141 -18.38 -10.47 2.43
CA ASP A 141 -18.49 -9.72 1.18
C ASP A 141 -17.11 -9.28 0.67
N ALA A 142 -16.13 -9.09 1.59
CA ALA A 142 -14.77 -8.70 1.29
C ALA A 142 -13.91 -9.93 0.98
N LYS A 143 -13.68 -10.19 -0.30
CA LYS A 143 -12.81 -11.29 -0.77
C LYS A 143 -11.70 -10.74 -1.65
N VAL A 144 -10.55 -11.41 -1.66
CA VAL A 144 -9.48 -11.12 -2.62
C VAL A 144 -10.05 -11.25 -4.03
N GLY A 145 -9.81 -10.25 -4.88
CA GLY A 145 -10.38 -10.14 -6.21
C GLY A 145 -11.75 -9.45 -6.30
N ALA A 146 -12.39 -9.13 -5.17
CA ALA A 146 -13.66 -8.38 -5.19
C ALA A 146 -13.44 -6.98 -5.79
N GLU A 147 -14.32 -6.58 -6.71
CA GLU A 147 -14.27 -5.26 -7.33
C GLU A 147 -14.65 -4.18 -6.33
N VAL A 148 -13.87 -3.10 -6.34
CA VAL A 148 -14.08 -1.94 -5.49
C VAL A 148 -14.01 -0.66 -6.28
N LEU A 149 -14.82 0.31 -5.88
CA LEU A 149 -14.75 1.67 -6.37
C LEU A 149 -14.10 2.54 -5.30
N VAL A 150 -12.96 3.13 -5.64
CA VAL A 150 -12.18 3.99 -4.76
C VAL A 150 -12.39 5.43 -5.17
N GLU A 151 -12.86 6.25 -4.25
CA GLU A 151 -13.04 7.70 -4.42
C GLU A 151 -12.04 8.44 -3.54
N ILE A 152 -11.27 9.36 -4.13
CA ILE A 152 -10.31 10.22 -3.42
C ILE A 152 -10.77 11.67 -3.57
N PRO A 153 -11.52 12.20 -2.59
CA PRO A 153 -12.16 13.52 -2.70
C PRO A 153 -11.16 14.67 -2.87
N ALA A 154 -9.99 14.57 -2.21
CA ALA A 154 -8.96 15.60 -2.25
C ALA A 154 -8.45 15.94 -3.66
N VAL A 155 -8.52 15.00 -4.59
CA VAL A 155 -8.10 15.16 -5.99
C VAL A 155 -9.23 14.96 -6.98
N ASN A 156 -10.46 14.75 -6.49
CA ASN A 156 -11.67 14.49 -7.27
C ASN A 156 -11.48 13.35 -8.31
N LYS A 157 -10.87 12.25 -7.85
CA LYS A 157 -10.59 11.08 -8.69
C LYS A 157 -11.29 9.84 -8.16
N THR A 158 -11.75 9.02 -9.10
CA THR A 158 -12.40 7.74 -8.84
C THR A 158 -11.69 6.66 -9.64
N PHE A 159 -11.36 5.54 -8.99
CA PHE A 159 -10.69 4.39 -9.59
C PHE A 159 -11.53 3.14 -9.38
N LYS A 160 -11.65 2.32 -10.41
CA LYS A 160 -12.13 0.94 -10.29
C LYS A 160 -10.92 0.04 -10.13
N THR A 161 -10.91 -0.76 -9.08
CA THR A 161 -9.82 -1.69 -8.78
C THR A 161 -10.39 -2.92 -8.06
N SER A 162 -9.53 -3.78 -7.55
CA SER A 162 -9.93 -4.96 -6.78
C SER A 162 -9.12 -5.07 -5.49
N ILE A 163 -9.64 -5.81 -4.53
CA ILE A 163 -8.91 -6.17 -3.33
C ILE A 163 -7.78 -7.12 -3.71
N GLU A 164 -6.53 -6.69 -3.53
CA GLU A 164 -5.34 -7.48 -3.82
C GLU A 164 -4.99 -8.39 -2.64
N ARG A 165 -5.13 -7.87 -1.43
CA ARG A 165 -4.81 -8.58 -0.20
C ARG A 165 -5.83 -8.25 0.90
N LEU A 166 -6.18 -9.28 1.67
CA LEU A 166 -7.02 -9.17 2.86
C LEU A 166 -6.26 -9.75 4.05
N SER A 167 -6.26 -9.04 5.17
CA SER A 167 -5.71 -9.54 6.42
C SER A 167 -6.45 -10.81 6.87
N GLN A 168 -5.70 -11.79 7.37
CA GLN A 168 -6.31 -13.02 7.94
C GLN A 168 -6.65 -12.88 9.42
N SER A 169 -6.25 -11.78 10.05
CA SER A 169 -6.52 -11.47 11.45
C SER A 169 -7.31 -10.18 11.57
N VAL A 170 -8.19 -10.16 12.55
CA VAL A 170 -8.93 -8.95 12.93
C VAL A 170 -7.96 -7.99 13.62
N ASN A 171 -7.95 -6.75 13.16
CA ASN A 171 -7.27 -5.68 13.87
C ASN A 171 -8.12 -5.28 15.08
N THR A 172 -7.58 -5.49 16.29
CA THR A 172 -8.32 -5.21 17.55
C THR A 172 -8.58 -3.71 17.76
N ALA A 173 -7.83 -2.82 17.13
CA ALA A 173 -8.03 -1.38 17.23
C ALA A 173 -9.17 -0.87 16.35
N SER A 174 -9.32 -1.42 15.13
CA SER A 174 -10.37 -1.05 14.17
C SER A 174 -11.58 -2.00 14.19
N VAL A 175 -11.51 -3.13 14.92
CA VAL A 175 -12.52 -4.19 14.96
C VAL A 175 -12.93 -4.63 13.55
N GLY A 176 -11.93 -4.87 12.70
CA GLY A 176 -12.15 -5.19 11.30
C GLY A 176 -10.95 -5.84 10.64
N PHE A 177 -11.09 -6.15 9.37
CA PHE A 177 -10.04 -6.70 8.52
C PHE A 177 -9.42 -5.59 7.67
N THR A 178 -8.10 -5.54 7.59
CA THR A 178 -7.42 -4.59 6.69
C THR A 178 -7.34 -5.19 5.29
N ALA A 179 -7.93 -4.50 4.33
CA ALA A 179 -7.79 -4.83 2.90
C ALA A 179 -6.84 -3.84 2.22
N VAL A 180 -6.09 -4.33 1.24
CA VAL A 180 -5.18 -3.53 0.43
C VAL A 180 -5.65 -3.58 -1.01
N CYS A 181 -5.85 -2.39 -1.59
CA CYS A 181 -6.24 -2.22 -2.99
C CYS A 181 -5.13 -1.44 -3.71
N LYS A 182 -4.65 -1.96 -4.83
CA LYS A 182 -3.68 -1.27 -5.65
C LYS A 182 -4.39 -0.23 -6.53
N ILE A 183 -3.82 0.97 -6.61
CA ILE A 183 -4.33 2.02 -7.47
C ILE A 183 -3.31 2.36 -8.54
N PRO A 184 -3.75 2.74 -9.76
CA PRO A 184 -2.84 3.20 -10.80
C PRO A 184 -2.18 4.51 -10.37
N SER A 185 -0.90 4.67 -10.73
CA SER A 185 -0.21 5.94 -10.55
C SER A 185 -0.96 7.06 -11.28
N ALA A 186 -1.31 8.11 -10.57
CA ALA A 186 -2.01 9.25 -11.14
C ALA A 186 -1.49 10.56 -10.55
N ALA A 187 -1.36 11.59 -11.39
CA ALA A 187 -0.89 12.89 -10.96
C ALA A 187 -1.75 13.47 -9.83
N GLY A 188 -1.10 14.01 -8.82
CA GLY A 188 -1.74 14.63 -7.66
C GLY A 188 -2.00 13.70 -6.48
N LEU A 189 -1.79 12.37 -6.62
CA LEU A 189 -1.88 11.45 -5.50
C LEU A 189 -0.64 11.57 -4.61
N LYS A 190 -0.88 11.58 -3.31
CA LYS A 190 0.16 11.60 -2.27
C LYS A 190 -0.17 10.55 -1.19
N PRO A 191 0.84 9.99 -0.53
CA PRO A 191 0.62 9.14 0.65
C PRO A 191 -0.21 9.86 1.71
N ASN A 192 -0.90 9.10 2.54
CA ASN A 192 -1.75 9.57 3.64
C ASN A 192 -2.95 10.44 3.20
N MET A 193 -3.34 10.43 1.93
CA MET A 193 -4.61 10.97 1.50
C MET A 193 -5.77 10.07 1.93
N SER A 194 -6.87 10.67 2.40
CA SER A 194 -8.09 9.93 2.71
C SER A 194 -8.79 9.46 1.43
N ALA A 195 -9.25 8.23 1.46
CA ALA A 195 -10.03 7.61 0.38
C ALA A 195 -11.31 6.96 0.93
N SER A 196 -12.36 6.94 0.12
CA SER A 196 -13.57 6.17 0.37
C SER A 196 -13.58 4.96 -0.55
N VAL A 197 -13.78 3.77 0.00
CA VAL A 197 -13.82 2.52 -0.74
C VAL A 197 -15.22 1.94 -0.70
N LYS A 198 -15.85 1.76 -1.86
CA LYS A 198 -17.15 1.11 -2.02
C LYS A 198 -16.93 -0.28 -2.59
N ILE A 199 -17.30 -1.31 -1.83
CA ILE A 199 -17.21 -2.71 -2.26
C ILE A 199 -18.46 -3.04 -3.06
N LEU A 200 -18.29 -3.53 -4.29
CA LEU A 200 -19.41 -4.02 -5.10
C LEU A 200 -19.86 -5.39 -4.58
N ARG A 201 -20.97 -5.39 -3.84
CA ARG A 201 -21.55 -6.58 -3.24
C ARG A 201 -22.45 -7.34 -4.21
N HIS A 202 -23.26 -6.59 -4.94
CA HIS A 202 -24.21 -7.12 -5.92
C HIS A 202 -24.27 -6.23 -7.15
N SER A 203 -24.27 -6.82 -8.32
CA SER A 203 -24.45 -6.09 -9.57
C SER A 203 -25.39 -6.87 -10.47
N ASN A 204 -26.52 -6.26 -10.79
CA ASN A 204 -27.50 -6.81 -11.73
C ASN A 204 -27.81 -5.76 -12.80
N ALA A 205 -27.18 -5.88 -13.97
CA ALA A 205 -27.34 -4.93 -15.07
C ALA A 205 -28.77 -4.89 -15.66
N LYS A 206 -29.63 -5.87 -15.32
CA LYS A 206 -31.01 -5.97 -15.77
C LYS A 206 -32.01 -5.76 -14.64
N ALA A 207 -31.55 -5.30 -13.46
CA ALA A 207 -32.44 -5.06 -12.34
C ALA A 207 -33.46 -3.96 -12.65
N ILE A 208 -34.71 -4.23 -12.31
CA ILE A 208 -35.73 -3.18 -12.25
C ILE A 208 -35.61 -2.54 -10.86
N VAL A 209 -35.26 -1.27 -10.82
CA VAL A 209 -35.15 -0.50 -9.57
C VAL A 209 -36.19 0.60 -9.51
N ILE A 210 -36.80 0.77 -8.35
CA ILE A 210 -37.83 1.79 -8.12
C ILE A 210 -37.53 2.54 -6.82
N PRO A 211 -38.01 3.78 -6.64
CA PRO A 211 -37.92 4.48 -5.37
C PRO A 211 -38.62 3.70 -4.25
N VAL A 212 -37.94 3.53 -3.11
CA VAL A 212 -38.48 2.73 -1.99
C VAL A 212 -39.74 3.31 -1.40
N ASN A 213 -39.92 4.63 -1.48
CA ASN A 213 -41.06 5.34 -0.91
C ASN A 213 -42.40 5.02 -1.59
N ILE A 214 -42.41 4.50 -2.83
CA ILE A 214 -43.65 4.11 -3.54
C ILE A 214 -44.08 2.67 -3.24
N VAL A 215 -43.27 1.90 -2.57
CA VAL A 215 -43.60 0.53 -2.18
C VAL A 215 -44.50 0.57 -0.95
N GLN A 216 -45.70 -0.02 -1.07
CA GLN A 216 -46.65 -0.15 -0.01
C GLN A 216 -46.75 -1.58 0.53
N SER A 217 -47.38 -1.76 1.67
CA SER A 217 -47.53 -3.04 2.31
C SER A 217 -48.96 -3.23 2.81
N ASP A 218 -49.51 -4.40 2.60
CA ASP A 218 -50.74 -4.84 3.22
C ASP A 218 -50.58 -6.25 3.83
N GLU A 219 -51.65 -6.83 4.35
CA GLU A 219 -51.66 -8.17 4.98
C GLU A 219 -51.15 -9.27 4.04
N LYS A 220 -51.23 -9.07 2.71
CA LYS A 220 -50.83 -10.04 1.68
C LYS A 220 -49.43 -9.81 1.14
N GLY A 221 -48.68 -8.75 1.58
CA GLY A 221 -47.28 -8.47 1.21
C GLY A 221 -47.07 -7.12 0.61
N LYS A 222 -45.94 -6.94 -0.12
CA LYS A 222 -45.52 -5.69 -0.74
C LYS A 222 -46.17 -5.51 -2.12
N TYR A 223 -46.52 -4.26 -2.44
CA TYR A 223 -47.13 -3.92 -3.71
C TYR A 223 -46.81 -2.49 -4.15
N VAL A 224 -47.04 -2.22 -5.44
CA VAL A 224 -46.97 -0.89 -6.05
C VAL A 224 -48.19 -0.68 -6.93
N TYR A 225 -48.44 0.58 -7.32
CA TYR A 225 -49.48 0.90 -8.28
C TYR A 225 -48.89 1.18 -9.66
N LEU A 226 -49.39 0.45 -10.66
CA LEU A 226 -49.15 0.73 -12.09
C LEU A 226 -50.35 1.53 -12.66
N MET A 227 -49.99 2.36 -13.63
CA MET A 227 -51.02 2.98 -14.46
C MET A 227 -51.37 2.03 -15.60
N ALA A 228 -52.58 1.49 -15.58
CA ALA A 228 -53.16 0.70 -16.65
C ALA A 228 -54.04 1.60 -17.54
N GLU A 229 -53.92 1.47 -18.85
CA GLU A 229 -54.75 2.19 -19.86
C GLU A 229 -55.76 1.19 -20.42
N ASN A 230 -57.08 1.40 -20.14
CA ASN A 230 -58.18 0.68 -20.75
C ASN A 230 -59.04 1.66 -21.50
N ASP A 231 -59.22 1.44 -22.81
CA ASP A 231 -60.19 2.05 -23.77
C ASP A 231 -60.56 3.52 -23.64
N SER A 232 -59.93 4.34 -22.87
CA SER A 232 -60.06 5.81 -22.71
C SER A 232 -59.86 6.28 -21.28
N GLN A 233 -59.68 5.40 -20.33
CA GLN A 233 -59.45 5.79 -18.93
C GLN A 233 -58.19 5.18 -18.36
N LYS A 234 -57.44 5.99 -17.63
CA LYS A 234 -56.26 5.55 -16.92
C LYS A 234 -56.65 5.11 -15.50
N THR A 235 -56.35 3.89 -15.15
CA THR A 235 -56.66 3.34 -13.83
C THR A 235 -55.41 2.88 -13.08
N ALA A 236 -55.47 2.96 -11.75
CA ALA A 236 -54.46 2.41 -10.86
C ALA A 236 -54.64 0.89 -10.73
N LYS A 237 -53.66 0.12 -11.10
CA LYS A 237 -53.63 -1.33 -10.94
C LYS A 237 -52.65 -1.71 -9.84
N LYS A 238 -53.16 -2.35 -8.79
CA LYS A 238 -52.33 -2.86 -7.71
C LYS A 238 -51.58 -4.11 -8.15
N VAL A 239 -50.25 -4.07 -8.08
CA VAL A 239 -49.36 -5.19 -8.49
C VAL A 239 -48.48 -5.60 -7.34
N ARG A 240 -48.50 -6.90 -7.01
CA ARG A 240 -47.62 -7.50 -6.00
C ARG A 240 -46.18 -7.57 -6.52
N VAL A 241 -45.24 -7.22 -5.64
CA VAL A 241 -43.85 -7.22 -5.96
C VAL A 241 -43.03 -7.99 -4.93
N SER A 242 -42.00 -8.66 -5.41
CA SER A 242 -40.97 -9.24 -4.57
C SER A 242 -39.76 -8.33 -4.56
N LEU A 243 -39.30 -7.97 -3.36
CA LEU A 243 -38.23 -7.01 -3.17
C LEU A 243 -36.88 -7.72 -3.13
N GLY A 244 -35.87 -7.10 -3.72
CA GLY A 244 -34.47 -7.47 -3.64
C GLY A 244 -33.68 -6.53 -2.73
N GLU A 245 -32.47 -6.21 -3.14
CA GLU A 245 -31.53 -5.37 -2.38
C GLU A 245 -31.95 -3.89 -2.41
N LEU A 246 -31.77 -3.23 -1.25
CA LEU A 246 -31.99 -1.80 -1.08
C LEU A 246 -30.64 -1.08 -1.14
N TYR A 247 -30.52 -0.08 -2.01
CA TYR A 247 -29.37 0.79 -2.07
C TYR A 247 -29.80 2.27 -2.15
N ALA A 248 -29.35 3.05 -1.20
CA ALA A 248 -29.81 4.43 -1.01
C ALA A 248 -31.35 4.49 -0.91
N ASP A 249 -32.00 5.27 -1.80
CA ASP A 249 -33.45 5.44 -1.86
C ASP A 249 -34.13 4.54 -2.91
N GLN A 250 -33.41 3.57 -3.46
CA GLN A 250 -33.91 2.68 -4.51
C GLN A 250 -33.88 1.23 -4.07
N ILE A 251 -34.93 0.48 -4.45
CA ILE A 251 -35.06 -0.94 -4.15
C ILE A 251 -35.19 -1.74 -5.44
N GLU A 252 -34.49 -2.87 -5.50
CA GLU A 252 -34.60 -3.82 -6.60
C GLU A 252 -35.93 -4.57 -6.52
N ILE A 253 -36.53 -4.80 -7.68
CA ILE A 253 -37.71 -5.65 -7.82
C ILE A 253 -37.30 -6.95 -8.49
N LEU A 254 -37.43 -8.06 -7.75
CA LEU A 254 -37.11 -9.40 -8.23
C LEU A 254 -38.22 -9.98 -9.09
N SER A 255 -39.48 -9.64 -8.81
CA SER A 255 -40.64 -10.10 -9.57
C SER A 255 -41.86 -9.18 -9.39
N GLY A 256 -42.77 -9.22 -10.36
CA GLY A 256 -44.04 -8.46 -10.34
C GLY A 256 -44.05 -7.25 -11.29
N LEU A 257 -42.90 -6.77 -11.76
CA LEU A 257 -42.83 -5.69 -12.75
C LEU A 257 -42.09 -6.13 -14.02
N GLN A 258 -42.39 -5.44 -15.11
CA GLN A 258 -41.72 -5.62 -16.39
C GLN A 258 -41.10 -4.28 -16.88
N PRO A 259 -40.03 -4.32 -17.67
CA PRO A 259 -39.50 -3.12 -18.31
C PRO A 259 -40.58 -2.45 -19.18
N GLY A 260 -40.83 -1.18 -18.94
CA GLY A 260 -41.89 -0.41 -19.65
C GLY A 260 -43.15 -0.18 -18.83
N ASP A 261 -43.31 -0.85 -17.67
CA ASP A 261 -44.42 -0.57 -16.78
C ASP A 261 -44.40 0.87 -16.27
N LYS A 262 -45.57 1.53 -16.28
CA LYS A 262 -45.72 2.91 -15.82
C LYS A 262 -46.13 2.96 -14.36
N LEU A 263 -45.17 3.31 -13.50
CA LEU A 263 -45.37 3.40 -12.04
C LEU A 263 -46.04 4.72 -11.62
N ILE A 264 -46.96 4.66 -10.65
CA ILE A 264 -47.53 5.85 -10.04
C ILE A 264 -46.59 6.25 -8.88
N THR A 265 -45.89 7.38 -9.03
CA THR A 265 -44.88 7.87 -8.09
C THR A 265 -45.37 8.97 -7.15
N LYS A 266 -46.53 9.56 -7.40
CA LYS A 266 -47.16 10.60 -6.57
C LYS A 266 -48.62 10.29 -6.32
N GLY A 267 -49.16 10.65 -5.15
CA GLY A 267 -50.55 10.45 -4.77
C GLY A 267 -50.96 8.97 -4.58
N TYR A 268 -49.99 8.08 -4.39
CA TYR A 268 -50.20 6.64 -4.29
C TYR A 268 -50.74 6.20 -2.94
N GLN A 269 -50.72 7.07 -1.91
CA GLN A 269 -51.07 6.70 -0.51
C GLN A 269 -52.54 6.42 -0.35
N ASP A 270 -53.40 7.14 -1.07
CA ASP A 270 -54.88 7.05 -0.94
C ASP A 270 -55.50 6.31 -2.15
N LEU A 271 -54.68 5.62 -2.96
CA LEU A 271 -55.20 4.86 -4.11
C LEU A 271 -55.74 3.49 -3.72
N TYR A 272 -56.83 3.08 -4.37
CA TYR A 272 -57.33 1.72 -4.36
C TYR A 272 -57.29 1.11 -5.75
N ASP A 273 -57.29 -0.22 -5.82
CA ASP A 273 -57.21 -0.97 -7.06
C ASP A 273 -58.37 -0.64 -7.99
N GLY A 274 -58.12 -0.31 -9.25
CA GLY A 274 -59.13 0.10 -10.24
C GLY A 274 -59.51 1.60 -10.21
N GLN A 275 -58.96 2.39 -9.32
CA GLN A 275 -59.27 3.83 -9.24
C GLN A 275 -58.81 4.57 -10.48
N VAL A 276 -59.69 5.44 -11.03
CA VAL A 276 -59.35 6.32 -12.16
C VAL A 276 -58.35 7.38 -11.72
N VAL A 277 -57.24 7.48 -12.44
CA VAL A 277 -56.17 8.44 -12.18
C VAL A 277 -56.00 9.43 -13.31
N LYS A 278 -55.66 10.67 -12.99
CA LYS A 278 -55.32 11.72 -13.97
C LYS A 278 -53.82 11.99 -13.91
N ASN A 279 -53.20 12.12 -15.06
CA ASN A 279 -51.83 12.67 -15.10
C ASN A 279 -51.89 14.15 -14.68
N ILE A 280 -51.09 14.52 -13.72
CA ILE A 280 -50.80 15.91 -13.37
C ILE A 280 -49.48 16.26 -13.99
#